data_1677e410889486c3576ecceb25cd9136
#
_entry.id   1677e410889486c3576ecceb25cd9136
#
_cell.length_a   1.000
_cell.length_b   1.000
_cell.length_c   1.000
_cell.angle_alpha   90.00
_cell.angle_beta   90.00
_cell.angle_gamma   90.00
#
_symmetry.space_group_name_H-M   'P 1'
#
loop_
_entity.id
_entity.type
_entity.pdbx_description
1 polymer ?
#
loop_
_entity_poly.entity_id
_entity_poly.type
_entity_poly.pdbx_seq_one_letter_code
_entity_poly.pdbx_strand_id
1 'polypeptide(L)'
;MLANLNDVLRPAQREHYAVGLFNTIDTDMLEAVIGAAEALRAPVIIGTAEVLLPYGELSLIAPALRAAAQRASVPVVLHYDHGLTFERCMEALKLGFSSVMFDGSAGDAGENTAATREMVRIAHAMGATVEGEIGHVGQADTGDNAVSDRYTTPAEAVAFVEATASATRRVPAANGSSSKAPIGPFQKTVPAAAIDSA
;
A
#
# COMPACT_ATOMS: atom_id res chain seq x y z
N MET A 1 -5.24 15.28 -8.54
CA MET A 1 -5.34 15.76 -7.13
C MET A 1 -4.62 14.75 -6.24
N LEU A 2 -3.50 15.16 -5.62
CA LEU A 2 -2.80 14.27 -4.69
C LEU A 2 -3.71 13.94 -3.50
N ALA A 3 -3.87 12.66 -3.22
CA ALA A 3 -4.71 12.09 -2.17
C ALA A 3 -3.91 11.07 -1.37
N ASN A 4 -4.39 10.65 -0.19
CA ASN A 4 -3.83 9.53 0.55
C ASN A 4 -4.73 8.28 0.42
N LEU A 5 -4.33 7.13 0.96
CA LEU A 5 -5.12 5.89 0.82
C LEU A 5 -6.52 6.01 1.43
N ASN A 6 -6.69 6.75 2.53
CA ASN A 6 -8.00 6.91 3.14
C ASN A 6 -8.99 7.61 2.22
N ASP A 7 -8.52 8.59 1.44
CA ASP A 7 -9.36 9.37 0.53
C ASP A 7 -9.96 8.52 -0.60
N VAL A 8 -9.28 7.45 -1.00
CA VAL A 8 -9.71 6.59 -2.10
C VAL A 8 -10.27 5.24 -1.63
N LEU A 9 -9.71 4.65 -0.56
CA LEU A 9 -10.13 3.32 -0.11
C LEU A 9 -11.39 3.32 0.75
N ARG A 10 -11.66 4.40 1.52
CA ARG A 10 -12.91 4.51 2.28
C ARG A 10 -14.15 4.57 1.37
N PRO A 11 -14.19 5.39 0.31
CA PRO A 11 -15.28 5.31 -0.67
C PRO A 11 -15.36 3.94 -1.34
N ALA A 12 -14.21 3.38 -1.77
CA ALA A 12 -14.17 2.08 -2.40
C ALA A 12 -14.79 0.97 -1.54
N GLN A 13 -14.47 0.97 -0.24
CA GLN A 13 -15.04 0.01 0.71
C GLN A 13 -16.56 0.18 0.87
N ARG A 14 -17.04 1.42 0.99
CA ARG A 14 -18.48 1.69 1.16
C ARG A 14 -19.30 1.33 -0.08
N GLU A 15 -18.73 1.54 -1.25
CA GLU A 15 -19.39 1.40 -2.54
C GLU A 15 -19.02 0.09 -3.26
N HIS A 16 -18.20 -0.76 -2.59
CA HIS A 16 -17.82 -2.10 -3.05
C HIS A 16 -17.12 -2.14 -4.42
N TYR A 17 -16.19 -1.21 -4.66
CA TYR A 17 -15.30 -1.25 -5.82
C TYR A 17 -13.83 -1.35 -5.39
N ALA A 18 -12.95 -1.69 -6.32
CA ALA A 18 -11.50 -1.75 -6.11
C ALA A 18 -10.81 -0.52 -6.72
N VAL A 19 -9.69 -0.10 -6.10
CA VAL A 19 -8.78 0.91 -6.67
C VAL A 19 -7.50 0.20 -7.08
N GLY A 20 -7.09 0.37 -8.35
CA GLY A 20 -5.87 -0.26 -8.88
C GLY A 20 -4.62 0.46 -8.37
N LEU A 21 -3.58 -0.33 -8.03
CA LEU A 21 -2.22 0.15 -7.80
C LEU A 21 -1.36 -0.25 -8.99
N PHE A 22 -0.61 0.71 -9.53
CA PHE A 22 0.27 0.52 -10.68
C PHE A 22 1.66 1.03 -10.34
N ASN A 23 2.64 0.12 -10.26
CA ASN A 23 4.03 0.52 -10.09
C ASN A 23 4.53 1.25 -11.33
N THR A 24 5.10 2.42 -11.13
CA THR A 24 5.42 3.40 -12.15
C THR A 24 6.83 3.91 -11.93
N ILE A 25 7.74 3.63 -12.85
CA ILE A 25 9.18 3.91 -12.73
C ILE A 25 9.71 4.87 -13.79
N ASP A 26 8.88 5.24 -14.76
CA ASP A 26 9.23 6.19 -15.81
C ASP A 26 8.05 7.10 -16.20
N THR A 27 8.31 8.07 -17.04
CA THR A 27 7.32 9.05 -17.47
C THR A 27 6.28 8.50 -18.43
N ASP A 28 6.61 7.50 -19.23
CA ASP A 28 5.68 6.90 -20.20
C ASP A 28 4.62 6.08 -19.46
N MET A 29 5.05 5.27 -18.48
CA MET A 29 4.13 4.56 -17.57
C MET A 29 3.27 5.54 -16.79
N LEU A 30 3.87 6.63 -16.28
CA LEU A 30 3.15 7.65 -15.53
C LEU A 30 2.05 8.30 -16.36
N GLU A 31 2.35 8.74 -17.59
CA GLU A 31 1.37 9.34 -18.47
C GLU A 31 0.26 8.37 -18.85
N ALA A 32 0.61 7.10 -19.12
CA ALA A 32 -0.38 6.08 -19.45
C ALA A 32 -1.36 5.83 -18.31
N VAL A 33 -0.85 5.66 -17.07
CA VAL A 33 -1.69 5.38 -15.89
C VAL A 33 -2.57 6.58 -15.54
N ILE A 34 -2.00 7.79 -15.48
CA ILE A 34 -2.77 9.00 -15.17
C ILE A 34 -3.79 9.29 -16.27
N GLY A 35 -3.40 9.18 -17.54
CA GLY A 35 -4.32 9.40 -18.68
C GLY A 35 -5.50 8.43 -18.67
N ALA A 36 -5.26 7.14 -18.37
CA ALA A 36 -6.32 6.16 -18.24
C ALA A 36 -7.26 6.47 -17.06
N ALA A 37 -6.71 6.83 -15.89
CA ALA A 37 -7.48 7.19 -14.72
C ALA A 37 -8.38 8.41 -14.97
N GLU A 38 -7.85 9.45 -15.62
CA GLU A 38 -8.60 10.65 -15.98
C GLU A 38 -9.70 10.36 -17.01
N ALA A 39 -9.39 9.58 -18.06
CA ALA A 39 -10.38 9.18 -19.06
C ALA A 39 -11.56 8.40 -18.46
N LEU A 40 -11.28 7.56 -17.48
CA LEU A 40 -12.29 6.77 -16.75
C LEU A 40 -12.91 7.53 -15.57
N ARG A 41 -12.39 8.70 -15.22
CA ARG A 41 -12.78 9.46 -14.02
C ARG A 41 -12.70 8.62 -12.74
N ALA A 42 -11.67 7.79 -12.65
CA ALA A 42 -11.47 6.84 -11.56
C ALA A 42 -10.28 7.24 -10.67
N PRO A 43 -10.34 7.02 -9.36
CA PRO A 43 -9.19 7.17 -8.50
C PRO A 43 -8.14 6.09 -8.83
N VAL A 44 -6.85 6.41 -8.61
CA VAL A 44 -5.76 5.49 -8.88
C VAL A 44 -4.66 5.62 -7.83
N ILE A 45 -3.94 4.53 -7.58
CA ILE A 45 -2.72 4.51 -6.79
C ILE A 45 -1.56 4.31 -7.76
N ILE A 46 -0.62 5.27 -7.81
CA ILE A 46 0.65 5.12 -8.49
C ILE A 46 1.71 4.75 -7.47
N GLY A 47 2.35 3.61 -7.68
CA GLY A 47 3.34 3.05 -6.77
C GLY A 47 4.75 3.09 -7.33
N THR A 48 5.71 2.91 -6.45
CA THR A 48 7.08 2.56 -6.79
C THR A 48 7.59 1.60 -5.73
N ALA A 49 7.84 0.34 -6.13
CA ALA A 49 8.34 -0.67 -5.21
C ALA A 49 9.86 -0.54 -5.04
N GLU A 50 10.36 -0.82 -3.83
CA GLU A 50 11.79 -0.72 -3.53
C GLU A 50 12.63 -1.58 -4.49
N VAL A 51 12.15 -2.76 -4.86
CA VAL A 51 12.83 -3.67 -5.81
C VAL A 51 12.99 -3.08 -7.21
N LEU A 52 12.24 -2.05 -7.55
CA LEU A 52 12.30 -1.39 -8.86
C LEU A 52 13.27 -0.22 -8.91
N LEU A 53 13.83 0.21 -7.78
CA LEU A 53 14.75 1.35 -7.72
C LEU A 53 16.01 1.21 -8.58
N PRO A 54 16.55 0.00 -8.88
CA PRO A 54 17.62 -0.14 -9.86
C PRO A 54 17.27 0.37 -11.27
N TYR A 55 15.98 0.47 -11.60
CA TYR A 55 15.50 0.98 -12.90
C TYR A 55 15.14 2.49 -12.85
N GLY A 56 15.00 3.05 -11.67
CA GLY A 56 14.68 4.46 -11.50
C GLY A 56 14.82 4.89 -10.05
N GLU A 57 15.95 5.53 -9.71
CA GLU A 57 16.22 5.99 -8.33
C GLU A 57 15.11 6.92 -7.84
N LEU A 58 14.66 6.70 -6.61
CA LEU A 58 13.49 7.35 -6.02
C LEU A 58 13.58 8.86 -6.06
N SER A 59 14.75 9.41 -5.73
CA SER A 59 15.01 10.86 -5.74
C SER A 59 14.87 11.50 -7.12
N LEU A 60 15.05 10.72 -8.19
CA LEU A 60 14.94 11.19 -9.58
C LEU A 60 13.51 11.12 -10.10
N ILE A 61 12.76 10.05 -9.76
CA ILE A 61 11.42 9.86 -10.30
C ILE A 61 10.32 10.50 -9.44
N ALA A 62 10.50 10.59 -8.14
CA ALA A 62 9.48 11.12 -7.22
C ALA A 62 8.99 12.53 -7.56
N PRO A 63 9.84 13.50 -7.98
CA PRO A 63 9.35 14.81 -8.39
C PRO A 63 8.36 14.75 -9.55
N ALA A 64 8.59 13.91 -10.56
CA ALA A 64 7.70 13.75 -11.70
C ALA A 64 6.37 13.08 -11.28
N LEU A 65 6.44 12.00 -10.50
CA LEU A 65 5.27 11.30 -9.95
C LEU A 65 4.40 12.26 -9.13
N ARG A 66 5.02 13.03 -8.24
CA ARG A 66 4.32 13.99 -7.39
C ARG A 66 3.67 15.11 -8.22
N ALA A 67 4.39 15.67 -9.18
CA ALA A 67 3.85 16.72 -10.04
C ALA A 67 2.64 16.22 -10.85
N ALA A 68 2.70 15.01 -11.39
CA ALA A 68 1.59 14.39 -12.11
C ALA A 68 0.39 14.14 -11.19
N ALA A 69 0.60 13.58 -10.00
CA ALA A 69 -0.46 13.37 -9.03
C ALA A 69 -1.15 14.66 -8.60
N GLN A 70 -0.38 15.74 -8.38
CA GLN A 70 -0.93 17.05 -8.02
C GLN A 70 -1.76 17.68 -9.15
N ARG A 71 -1.32 17.52 -10.42
CA ARG A 71 -1.98 18.07 -11.61
C ARG A 71 -3.23 17.29 -12.01
N ALA A 72 -3.28 15.99 -11.73
CA ALA A 72 -4.36 15.12 -12.15
C ALA A 72 -5.75 15.64 -11.75
N SER A 73 -6.74 15.44 -12.61
CA SER A 73 -8.13 15.82 -12.40
C SER A 73 -8.90 14.81 -11.51
N VAL A 74 -8.32 13.65 -11.26
CA VAL A 74 -8.86 12.59 -10.39
C VAL A 74 -7.99 12.43 -9.14
N PRO A 75 -8.50 11.79 -8.06
CA PRO A 75 -7.69 11.46 -6.89
C PRO A 75 -6.57 10.48 -7.26
N VAL A 76 -5.33 10.84 -6.93
CA VAL A 76 -4.14 10.01 -7.15
C VAL A 76 -3.37 9.87 -5.86
N VAL A 77 -3.21 8.64 -5.40
CA VAL A 77 -2.33 8.32 -4.26
C VAL A 77 -0.93 8.04 -4.79
N LEU A 78 0.06 8.66 -4.17
CA LEU A 78 1.46 8.36 -4.44
C LEU A 78 1.96 7.45 -3.33
N HIS A 79 2.24 6.18 -3.68
CA HIS A 79 2.50 5.10 -2.74
C HIS A 79 3.90 4.51 -2.93
N TYR A 80 4.66 4.43 -1.84
CA TYR A 80 5.93 3.68 -1.81
C TYR A 80 5.64 2.25 -1.40
N ASP A 81 5.81 1.34 -2.35
CA ASP A 81 5.37 -0.04 -2.26
C ASP A 81 6.53 -0.93 -1.80
N HIS A 82 6.28 -1.84 -0.86
CA HIS A 82 7.27 -2.74 -0.26
C HIS A 82 8.59 -2.06 0.15
N GLY A 83 8.49 -1.06 1.03
CA GLY A 83 9.65 -0.45 1.68
C GLY A 83 10.27 -1.41 2.69
N LEU A 84 11.45 -1.95 2.36
CA LEU A 84 12.14 -2.97 3.16
C LEU A 84 12.91 -2.38 4.34
N THR A 85 13.18 -1.08 4.29
CA THR A 85 13.89 -0.38 5.35
C THR A 85 13.13 0.85 5.83
N PHE A 86 13.28 1.14 7.12
CA PHE A 86 12.65 2.32 7.73
C PHE A 86 13.15 3.61 7.06
N GLU A 87 14.42 3.67 6.74
CA GLU A 87 15.09 4.81 6.11
C GLU A 87 14.53 5.10 4.71
N ARG A 88 14.27 4.08 3.90
CA ARG A 88 13.67 4.22 2.57
C ARG A 88 12.24 4.72 2.64
N CYS A 89 11.43 4.20 3.56
CA CYS A 89 10.09 4.74 3.79
C CYS A 89 10.13 6.21 4.21
N MET A 90 11.07 6.59 5.09
CA MET A 90 11.28 7.98 5.50
C MET A 90 11.74 8.87 4.35
N GLU A 91 12.57 8.36 3.44
CA GLU A 91 12.96 9.07 2.22
C GLU A 91 11.76 9.34 1.32
N ALA A 92 10.91 8.33 1.09
CA ALA A 92 9.69 8.48 0.32
C ALA A 92 8.75 9.54 0.92
N LEU A 93 8.54 9.53 2.24
CA LEU A 93 7.76 10.56 2.93
C LEU A 93 8.33 11.97 2.73
N LYS A 94 9.66 12.13 2.83
CA LYS A 94 10.34 13.43 2.58
C LYS A 94 10.19 13.89 1.15
N LEU A 95 10.15 12.98 0.19
CA LEU A 95 9.91 13.27 -1.23
C LEU A 95 8.45 13.59 -1.54
N GLY A 96 7.55 13.43 -0.56
CA GLY A 96 6.16 13.82 -0.64
C GLY A 96 5.21 12.71 -1.08
N PHE A 97 5.60 11.46 -0.86
CA PHE A 97 4.66 10.34 -0.98
C PHE A 97 3.55 10.49 0.05
N SER A 98 2.32 10.28 -0.39
CA SER A 98 1.12 10.38 0.44
C SER A 98 0.76 9.06 1.12
N SER A 99 1.52 8.01 0.82
CA SER A 99 1.39 6.68 1.43
C SER A 99 2.72 5.93 1.33
N VAL A 100 3.02 5.11 2.32
CA VAL A 100 4.14 4.17 2.30
C VAL A 100 3.69 2.81 2.82
N MET A 101 4.22 1.73 2.27
CA MET A 101 4.14 0.41 2.84
C MET A 101 5.47 0.08 3.53
N PHE A 102 5.42 -0.23 4.81
CA PHE A 102 6.57 -0.79 5.52
C PHE A 102 6.43 -2.30 5.59
N ASP A 103 7.32 -3.00 4.92
CA ASP A 103 7.33 -4.46 4.85
C ASP A 103 8.41 -5.04 5.76
N GLY A 104 8.03 -5.30 7.00
CA GLY A 104 8.85 -6.01 7.99
C GLY A 104 8.50 -7.51 8.10
N SER A 105 7.73 -8.06 7.17
CA SER A 105 7.17 -9.42 7.25
C SER A 105 8.22 -10.54 7.25
N ALA A 106 9.41 -10.29 6.69
CA ALA A 106 10.53 -11.23 6.69
C ALA A 106 11.21 -11.36 8.07
N GLY A 107 10.98 -10.41 8.99
CA GLY A 107 11.61 -10.35 10.30
C GLY A 107 10.73 -10.92 11.44
N ASP A 108 11.13 -10.59 12.68
CA ASP A 108 10.34 -10.92 13.86
C ASP A 108 9.02 -10.14 13.90
N ALA A 109 7.93 -10.79 14.25
CA ALA A 109 6.60 -10.19 14.26
C ALA A 109 6.47 -9.03 15.27
N GLY A 110 7.16 -9.11 16.40
CA GLY A 110 7.19 -8.04 17.41
C GLY A 110 7.98 -6.84 16.93
N GLU A 111 9.13 -7.06 16.29
CA GLU A 111 9.95 -6.00 15.69
C GLU A 111 9.20 -5.33 14.53
N ASN A 112 8.57 -6.10 13.65
CA ASN A 112 7.72 -5.59 12.57
C ASN A 112 6.61 -4.70 13.14
N THR A 113 5.89 -5.19 14.16
CA THR A 113 4.81 -4.42 14.80
C THR A 113 5.32 -3.12 15.41
N ALA A 114 6.47 -3.14 16.08
CA ALA A 114 7.06 -1.95 16.70
C ALA A 114 7.50 -0.92 15.65
N ALA A 115 8.18 -1.36 14.60
CA ALA A 115 8.65 -0.50 13.52
C ALA A 115 7.46 0.09 12.71
N THR A 116 6.45 -0.73 12.40
CA THR A 116 5.24 -0.25 11.72
C THR A 116 4.51 0.80 12.56
N ARG A 117 4.39 0.60 13.87
CA ARG A 117 3.79 1.60 14.78
C ARG A 117 4.53 2.94 14.73
N GLU A 118 5.85 2.91 14.74
CA GLU A 118 6.65 4.13 14.68
C GLU A 118 6.51 4.80 13.30
N MET A 119 6.50 4.03 12.22
CA MET A 119 6.24 4.54 10.87
C MET A 119 4.87 5.22 10.78
N VAL A 120 3.83 4.60 11.34
CA VAL A 120 2.47 5.16 11.41
C VAL A 120 2.48 6.51 12.13
N ARG A 121 3.12 6.59 13.30
CA ARG A 121 3.20 7.84 14.07
C ARG A 121 3.81 8.98 13.27
N ILE A 122 4.88 8.69 12.52
CA ILE A 122 5.59 9.69 11.71
C ILE A 122 4.79 10.06 10.46
N ALA A 123 4.34 9.06 9.70
CA ALA A 123 3.61 9.29 8.46
C ALA A 123 2.31 10.07 8.70
N HIS A 124 1.56 9.74 9.75
CA HIS A 124 0.34 10.47 10.11
C HIS A 124 0.63 11.93 10.47
N ALA A 125 1.73 12.22 11.16
CA ALA A 125 2.15 13.59 11.44
C ALA A 125 2.47 14.39 10.16
N MET A 126 2.77 13.70 9.06
CA MET A 126 3.02 14.28 7.73
C MET A 126 1.78 14.24 6.82
N GLY A 127 0.64 13.75 7.28
CA GLY A 127 -0.59 13.61 6.50
C GLY A 127 -0.59 12.42 5.53
N ALA A 128 0.38 11.51 5.65
CA ALA A 128 0.50 10.29 4.85
C ALA A 128 -0.11 9.10 5.57
N THR A 129 -0.47 8.06 4.81
CA THR A 129 -0.97 6.78 5.31
C THR A 129 0.11 5.71 5.30
N VAL A 130 -0.06 4.67 6.11
CA VAL A 130 0.85 3.52 6.18
C VAL A 130 0.10 2.24 5.92
N GLU A 131 0.68 1.41 5.06
CA GLU A 131 0.38 0.00 4.89
C GLU A 131 1.44 -0.83 5.61
N GLY A 132 1.06 -1.94 6.22
CA GLY A 132 1.99 -2.87 6.84
C GLY A 132 1.72 -4.28 6.35
N GLU A 133 2.75 -5.14 6.36
CA GLU A 133 2.64 -6.53 5.95
C GLU A 133 2.81 -7.47 7.12
N ILE A 134 1.97 -8.51 7.17
CA ILE A 134 2.06 -9.65 8.09
C ILE A 134 1.81 -10.95 7.33
N GLY A 135 2.35 -12.04 7.84
CA GLY A 135 2.42 -13.29 7.11
C GLY A 135 3.65 -13.32 6.21
N HIS A 136 3.73 -14.27 5.33
CA HIS A 136 4.79 -14.37 4.34
C HIS A 136 4.25 -15.01 3.06
N VAL A 137 4.42 -14.32 1.94
CA VAL A 137 4.16 -14.86 0.61
C VAL A 137 5.51 -15.07 -0.05
N GLY A 138 5.85 -16.32 -0.40
CA GLY A 138 7.11 -16.64 -1.08
C GLY A 138 7.25 -15.86 -2.38
N GLN A 139 8.47 -15.45 -2.70
CA GLN A 139 8.75 -14.79 -3.99
C GLN A 139 8.79 -15.83 -5.11
N ALA A 140 7.94 -15.65 -6.11
CA ALA A 140 7.78 -16.61 -7.21
C ALA A 140 9.05 -16.80 -8.06
N ASP A 141 9.91 -15.79 -8.12
CA ASP A 141 11.12 -15.76 -8.96
C ASP A 141 12.39 -16.24 -8.26
N THR A 142 12.41 -16.37 -6.95
CA THR A 142 13.60 -16.85 -6.23
C THR A 142 13.67 -18.38 -6.11
N GLY A 143 12.62 -19.08 -6.53
CA GLY A 143 12.54 -20.53 -6.40
C GLY A 143 12.53 -21.01 -4.94
N ASP A 144 12.25 -20.11 -4.00
CA ASP A 144 12.22 -20.39 -2.58
C ASP A 144 10.92 -21.11 -2.19
N ASN A 145 10.82 -22.35 -2.63
CA ASN A 145 9.75 -23.27 -2.23
C ASN A 145 9.95 -23.82 -0.79
N ALA A 146 10.96 -23.33 -0.07
CA ALA A 146 11.36 -23.88 1.21
C ALA A 146 10.72 -23.16 2.41
N VAL A 147 10.15 -22.00 2.22
CA VAL A 147 9.42 -21.28 3.30
C VAL A 147 7.95 -21.67 3.20
N SER A 148 7.45 -22.35 4.21
CA SER A 148 6.02 -22.64 4.31
C SER A 148 5.24 -21.34 4.27
N ASP A 149 4.32 -21.21 3.31
CA ASP A 149 3.39 -20.09 3.24
C ASP A 149 2.76 -19.83 4.61
N ARG A 150 3.05 -18.70 5.21
CA ARG A 150 2.44 -18.25 6.45
C ARG A 150 1.26 -17.37 6.11
N TYR A 151 0.11 -17.99 5.94
CA TYR A 151 -1.13 -17.24 5.71
C TYR A 151 -1.55 -16.50 6.97
N THR A 152 -1.86 -15.23 6.82
CA THR A 152 -2.39 -14.38 7.88
C THR A 152 -3.79 -14.83 8.29
N THR A 153 -3.99 -15.06 9.57
CA THR A 153 -5.31 -15.29 10.13
C THR A 153 -6.04 -13.96 10.42
N PRO A 154 -7.39 -13.96 10.45
CA PRO A 154 -8.14 -12.76 10.84
C PRO A 154 -7.77 -12.20 12.21
N ALA A 155 -7.42 -13.08 13.16
CA ALA A 155 -7.02 -12.66 14.50
C ALA A 155 -5.66 -11.96 14.50
N GLU A 156 -4.68 -12.45 13.73
CA GLU A 156 -3.39 -11.80 13.57
C GLU A 156 -3.54 -10.43 12.91
N ALA A 157 -4.37 -10.31 11.87
CA ALA A 157 -4.63 -9.04 11.22
C ALA A 157 -5.22 -8.01 12.19
N VAL A 158 -6.21 -8.40 12.98
CA VAL A 158 -6.83 -7.52 13.99
C VAL A 158 -5.79 -7.09 15.03
N ALA A 159 -5.03 -8.05 15.57
CA ALA A 159 -4.02 -7.77 16.59
C ALA A 159 -2.93 -6.80 16.06
N PHE A 160 -2.48 -6.99 14.84
CA PHE A 160 -1.48 -6.12 14.21
C PHE A 160 -2.00 -4.70 14.04
N VAL A 161 -3.21 -4.54 13.48
CA VAL A 161 -3.84 -3.23 13.29
C VAL A 161 -4.05 -2.52 14.63
N GLU A 162 -4.54 -3.20 15.65
CA GLU A 162 -4.72 -2.62 16.99
C GLU A 162 -3.39 -2.23 17.64
N ALA A 163 -2.34 -3.03 17.45
CA ALA A 163 -1.03 -2.78 18.01
C ALA A 163 -0.27 -1.65 17.32
N THR A 164 -0.44 -1.48 16.02
CA THR A 164 0.28 -0.45 15.26
C THR A 164 -0.40 0.91 15.30
N ALA A 165 -1.64 1.00 15.76
CA ALA A 165 -2.52 2.17 15.63
C ALA A 165 -2.63 2.64 14.17
N SER A 166 -2.29 1.75 13.22
CA SER A 166 -2.64 1.93 11.83
C SER A 166 -4.15 1.93 11.81
N ALA A 167 -4.71 3.06 11.59
CA ALA A 167 -6.07 3.48 11.71
C ALA A 167 -7.10 2.34 11.71
N THR A 168 -7.61 2.10 12.86
CA THR A 168 -8.56 1.05 13.12
C THR A 168 -9.94 1.41 12.61
N ARG A 169 -10.49 0.57 11.76
CA ARG A 169 -11.90 0.27 11.87
C ARG A 169 -12.13 -1.21 11.80
N ARG A 170 -12.86 -1.74 12.80
CA ARG A 170 -13.40 -3.10 12.79
C ARG A 170 -13.92 -3.43 11.40
N VAL A 171 -13.30 -4.41 10.76
CA VAL A 171 -13.97 -5.15 9.71
C VAL A 171 -15.06 -5.95 10.41
N PRO A 172 -16.35 -5.72 10.13
CA PRO A 172 -17.37 -6.65 10.60
C PRO A 172 -17.01 -8.02 10.07
N ALA A 173 -16.96 -9.02 10.94
CA ALA A 173 -16.84 -10.40 10.51
C ALA A 173 -17.91 -10.64 9.43
N ALA A 174 -17.48 -10.98 8.22
CA ALA A 174 -18.39 -11.36 7.17
C ALA A 174 -19.14 -12.60 7.63
N ASN A 175 -20.42 -12.44 7.95
CA ASN A 175 -21.31 -13.56 8.14
C ASN A 175 -21.26 -14.40 6.87
N GLY A 176 -20.82 -15.66 7.03
CA GLY A 176 -20.62 -16.57 5.93
C GLY A 176 -21.85 -16.72 5.06
N SER A 177 -21.70 -16.43 3.79
CA SER A 177 -22.42 -17.10 2.73
C SER A 177 -21.42 -17.33 1.60
N SER A 178 -21.11 -18.60 1.37
CA SER A 178 -20.24 -19.08 0.34
C SER A 178 -20.87 -18.82 -1.03
N SER A 179 -20.23 -17.99 -1.86
CA SER A 179 -20.34 -18.12 -3.30
C SER A 179 -18.93 -18.23 -3.86
N LYS A 180 -18.56 -19.44 -4.23
CA LYS A 180 -17.30 -19.75 -4.91
C LYS A 180 -17.36 -19.19 -6.33
N ALA A 181 -16.57 -18.16 -6.60
CA ALA A 181 -16.09 -17.90 -7.94
C ALA A 181 -14.59 -18.25 -7.97
N PRO A 182 -14.08 -18.94 -9.01
CA PRO A 182 -12.67 -19.27 -9.08
C PRO A 182 -11.88 -18.01 -9.43
N ILE A 183 -11.10 -17.52 -8.49
CA ILE A 183 -10.11 -16.45 -8.73
C ILE A 183 -8.80 -17.16 -9.01
N GLY A 184 -8.24 -16.93 -10.20
CA GLY A 184 -6.88 -17.34 -10.54
C GLY A 184 -5.84 -16.68 -9.61
N PRO A 185 -4.54 -17.02 -9.75
CA PRO A 185 -3.54 -16.66 -8.77
C PRO A 185 -3.23 -15.16 -8.84
N PHE A 186 -3.94 -14.38 -8.03
CA PHE A 186 -3.57 -13.02 -7.69
C PHE A 186 -3.06 -12.98 -6.26
N GLN A 187 -1.89 -12.39 -6.08
CA GLN A 187 -1.34 -12.09 -4.77
C GLN A 187 -2.38 -11.38 -3.91
N LYS A 188 -2.72 -12.01 -2.80
CA LYS A 188 -3.57 -11.39 -1.78
C LYS A 188 -2.68 -10.63 -0.82
N THR A 189 -2.25 -9.44 -1.19
CA THR A 189 -2.00 -8.42 -0.19
C THR A 189 -3.36 -8.04 0.37
N VAL A 190 -3.61 -8.33 1.63
CA VAL A 190 -4.71 -7.68 2.35
C VAL A 190 -4.15 -6.35 2.78
N PRO A 191 -4.51 -5.21 2.15
CA PRO A 191 -4.13 -3.94 2.69
C PRO A 191 -4.74 -3.89 4.09
N ALA A 192 -3.90 -3.75 5.09
CA ALA A 192 -4.33 -3.22 6.38
C ALA A 192 -4.73 -1.77 6.11
N ALA A 193 -5.91 -1.58 5.52
CA ALA A 193 -6.42 -0.26 5.19
C ALA A 193 -6.56 0.51 6.48
N ALA A 194 -5.57 1.34 6.71
CA ALA A 194 -5.54 2.31 7.77
C ALA A 194 -6.71 3.28 7.60
N ILE A 195 -7.81 3.04 8.30
CA ILE A 195 -9.00 3.88 8.26
C ILE A 195 -9.11 4.59 9.60
N ASP A 196 -8.62 5.82 9.62
CA ASP A 196 -8.72 6.70 10.78
C ASP A 196 -10.16 7.16 11.02
N SER A 197 -10.57 7.17 12.26
CA SER A 197 -11.82 7.79 12.71
C SER A 197 -11.49 9.18 13.25
N ALA A 198 -11.98 10.22 12.61
CA ALA A 198 -12.25 11.45 13.30
C ALA A 198 -13.54 11.33 14.10
#